data_91d81f0fb2491adda1a064e09eb2e12a
#
_entry.id   91d81f0fb2491adda1a064e09eb2e12a
#
_cell.length_a   1.000
_cell.length_b   1.000
_cell.length_c   1.000
_cell.angle_alpha   90.00
_cell.angle_beta   90.00
_cell.angle_gamma   90.00
#
_symmetry.space_group_name_H-M   'P 1'
#
loop_
_entity.id
_entity.type
_entity.pdbx_description
1 polymer ?
#
loop_
_entity_poly.entity_id
_entity_poly.type
_entity_poly.pdbx_seq_one_letter_code
_entity_poly.pdbx_strand_id
1 'polypeptide(L)'
;MNKKLQKIIQDIYSLGTTEMDSVVEAVKMRRNQLHLQNAQSFKVGDTVFFRGRRNTLCEAKVEKIKVKFVLVRTLDGTRWNVPGSHLSTEAVNA
;
A
#
# COMPACT_ATOMS: atom_id res chain seq x y z
N MET A 1 -11.80 10.53 -13.32
CA MET A 1 -10.90 11.13 -12.31
C MET A 1 -11.64 12.24 -11.59
N ASN A 2 -11.55 12.35 -10.28
CA ASN A 2 -12.29 13.39 -9.57
C ASN A 2 -11.63 14.77 -9.74
N LYS A 3 -12.44 15.81 -9.55
CA LYS A 3 -11.99 17.19 -9.76
C LYS A 3 -10.88 17.62 -8.81
N LYS A 4 -10.92 17.12 -7.58
CA LYS A 4 -9.88 17.43 -6.58
C LYS A 4 -8.52 16.91 -7.01
N LEU A 5 -8.45 15.68 -7.50
CA LEU A 5 -7.21 15.09 -7.98
C LEU A 5 -6.70 15.81 -9.23
N GLN A 6 -7.59 16.17 -10.17
CA GLN A 6 -7.21 16.91 -11.36
C GLN A 6 -6.59 18.26 -11.01
N LYS A 7 -7.16 18.97 -10.04
CA LYS A 7 -6.63 20.26 -9.59
C LYS A 7 -5.24 20.11 -8.97
N ILE A 8 -5.05 19.09 -8.12
CA ILE A 8 -3.75 18.81 -7.51
C ILE A 8 -2.70 18.55 -8.60
N ILE A 9 -3.02 17.75 -9.58
CA ILE A 9 -2.11 17.43 -10.68
C ILE A 9 -1.77 18.70 -11.48
N GLN A 10 -2.74 19.53 -11.78
CA GLN A 10 -2.50 20.79 -12.48
C GLN A 10 -1.62 21.73 -11.68
N ASP A 11 -1.85 21.84 -10.37
CA ASP A 11 -1.05 22.66 -9.48
C ASP A 11 0.41 22.20 -9.45
N ILE A 12 0.63 20.88 -9.51
CA ILE A 12 1.99 20.31 -9.56
C ILE A 12 2.76 20.80 -10.80
N TYR A 13 2.10 20.90 -11.96
CA TYR A 13 2.75 21.34 -13.18
C TYR A 13 3.19 22.80 -13.14
N SER A 14 2.67 23.58 -12.20
CA SER A 14 3.07 24.99 -12.04
C SER A 14 4.19 25.20 -11.03
N LEU A 15 4.68 24.13 -10.39
CA LEU A 15 5.68 24.21 -9.32
C LEU A 15 7.10 24.22 -9.87
N GLY A 16 8.00 24.89 -9.16
CA GLY A 16 9.44 24.82 -9.43
C GLY A 16 10.08 23.59 -8.79
N THR A 17 11.38 23.40 -9.04
CA THR A 17 12.12 22.22 -8.59
C THR A 17 12.07 22.02 -7.07
N THR A 18 12.32 23.08 -6.30
CA THR A 18 12.32 23.02 -4.84
C THR A 18 10.94 22.67 -4.29
N GLU A 19 9.91 23.27 -4.87
CA GLU A 19 8.52 22.99 -4.47
C GLU A 19 8.13 21.54 -4.79
N MET A 20 8.59 21.03 -5.93
CA MET A 20 8.36 19.63 -6.31
C MET A 20 8.97 18.67 -5.29
N ASP A 21 10.18 18.96 -4.81
CA ASP A 21 10.82 18.13 -3.79
C ASP A 21 9.98 18.08 -2.51
N SER A 22 9.39 19.20 -2.12
CA SER A 22 8.49 19.25 -0.97
C SER A 22 7.24 18.41 -1.17
N VAL A 23 6.67 18.41 -2.38
CA VAL A 23 5.51 17.58 -2.72
C VAL A 23 5.86 16.10 -2.65
N VAL A 24 7.01 15.70 -3.18
CA VAL A 24 7.48 14.31 -3.12
C VAL A 24 7.62 13.85 -1.68
N GLU A 25 8.21 14.69 -0.80
CA GLU A 25 8.30 14.36 0.62
C GLU A 25 6.92 14.19 1.26
N ALA A 26 5.97 15.07 0.96
CA ALA A 26 4.61 14.96 1.49
C ALA A 26 3.94 13.65 1.05
N VAL A 27 4.11 13.27 -0.21
CA VAL A 27 3.56 12.01 -0.73
C VAL A 27 4.17 10.82 0.00
N LYS A 28 5.49 10.81 0.21
CA LYS A 28 6.17 9.74 0.95
C LYS A 28 5.65 9.62 2.38
N MET A 29 5.50 10.74 3.07
CA MET A 29 4.98 10.76 4.42
C MET A 29 3.55 10.22 4.50
N ARG A 30 2.71 10.62 3.54
CA ARG A 30 1.33 10.14 3.49
C ARG A 30 1.25 8.64 3.22
N ARG A 31 2.07 8.12 2.33
CA ARG A 31 2.16 6.68 2.07
C ARG A 31 2.57 5.92 3.32
N ASN A 32 3.56 6.42 4.05
CA ASN A 32 4.01 5.80 5.30
C ASN A 32 2.89 5.75 6.34
N GLN A 33 2.12 6.83 6.48
CA GLN A 33 0.97 6.86 7.39
C GLN A 33 -0.08 5.82 7.01
N LEU A 34 -0.39 5.71 5.71
CA LEU A 34 -1.36 4.74 5.22
C LEU A 34 -0.89 3.31 5.45
N HIS A 35 0.39 3.02 5.21
CA HIS A 35 0.95 1.70 5.48
C HIS A 35 0.83 1.35 6.95
N LEU A 36 1.14 2.29 7.84
CA LEU A 36 1.03 2.09 9.28
C LEU A 36 -0.41 1.79 9.69
N GLN A 37 -1.36 2.63 9.27
CA GLN A 37 -2.77 2.45 9.60
C GLN A 37 -3.31 1.10 9.11
N ASN A 38 -3.00 0.75 7.86
CA ASN A 38 -3.49 -0.48 7.27
C ASN A 38 -2.85 -1.72 7.88
N ALA A 39 -1.55 -1.66 8.18
CA ALA A 39 -0.88 -2.77 8.85
C ALA A 39 -1.51 -3.07 10.21
N GLN A 40 -1.87 -2.03 10.97
CA GLN A 40 -2.47 -2.18 12.30
C GLN A 40 -3.90 -2.73 12.25
N SER A 41 -4.56 -2.71 11.11
CA SER A 41 -5.94 -3.21 10.97
C SER A 41 -6.02 -4.72 10.80
N PHE A 42 -4.91 -5.41 10.56
CA PHE A 42 -4.88 -6.86 10.37
C PHE A 42 -4.52 -7.60 11.64
N LYS A 43 -4.87 -8.87 11.70
CA LYS A 43 -4.55 -9.77 12.83
C LYS A 43 -3.83 -11.01 12.31
N VAL A 44 -2.97 -11.58 13.13
CA VAL A 44 -2.31 -12.86 12.83
C VAL A 44 -3.37 -13.93 12.58
N GLY A 45 -3.22 -14.65 11.48
CA GLY A 45 -4.16 -15.68 11.06
C GLY A 45 -5.21 -15.21 10.06
N ASP A 46 -5.31 -13.90 9.82
CA ASP A 46 -6.23 -13.37 8.81
C ASP A 46 -5.84 -13.85 7.42
N THR A 47 -6.84 -14.12 6.60
CA THR A 47 -6.64 -14.37 5.18
C THR A 47 -6.66 -13.03 4.45
N VAL A 48 -5.62 -12.76 3.67
CA VAL A 48 -5.46 -11.51 2.96
C VAL A 48 -5.09 -11.77 1.50
N PHE A 49 -5.28 -10.76 0.67
CA PHE A 49 -5.00 -10.80 -0.76
C PHE A 49 -4.11 -9.63 -1.13
N PHE A 50 -3.18 -9.86 -2.05
CA PHE A 50 -2.31 -8.82 -2.56
C PHE A 50 -1.88 -9.14 -3.99
N ARG A 51 -1.35 -8.14 -4.69
CA ARG A 51 -0.78 -8.33 -6.03
C ARG A 51 0.70 -8.63 -5.91
N GLY A 52 1.07 -9.83 -6.31
CA GLY A 52 2.45 -10.28 -6.33
C GLY A 52 3.13 -10.02 -7.67
N ARG A 53 4.04 -10.91 -8.05
CA ARG A 53 4.76 -10.78 -9.32
C ARG A 53 3.79 -10.77 -10.50
N ARG A 54 4.10 -9.97 -11.51
CA ARG A 54 3.28 -9.81 -12.73
C ARG A 54 1.83 -9.42 -12.42
N ASN A 55 1.64 -8.71 -11.32
CA ASN A 55 0.32 -8.25 -10.89
C ASN A 55 -0.68 -9.41 -10.67
N THR A 56 -0.18 -10.58 -10.32
CA THR A 56 -1.01 -11.75 -10.02
C THR A 56 -1.61 -11.62 -8.62
N LEU A 57 -2.90 -11.89 -8.49
CA LEU A 57 -3.58 -11.89 -7.20
C LEU A 57 -3.12 -13.10 -6.37
N CYS A 58 -2.57 -12.84 -5.19
CA CYS A 58 -2.10 -13.88 -4.29
C CYS A 58 -2.93 -13.90 -3.02
N GLU A 59 -3.29 -15.08 -2.57
CA GLU A 59 -3.93 -15.30 -1.28
C GLU A 59 -2.88 -15.73 -0.26
N ALA A 60 -2.94 -15.17 0.94
CA ALA A 60 -1.97 -15.48 1.98
C ALA A 60 -2.57 -15.35 3.36
N LYS A 61 -1.89 -15.90 4.36
CA LYS A 61 -2.26 -15.74 5.76
C LYS A 61 -1.24 -14.86 6.47
N VAL A 62 -1.74 -13.99 7.34
CA VAL A 62 -0.91 -13.10 8.12
C VAL A 62 -0.16 -13.90 9.19
N GLU A 63 1.18 -13.82 9.16
CA GLU A 63 2.03 -14.45 10.17
C GLU A 63 2.47 -13.47 11.26
N LYS A 64 2.80 -12.23 10.86
CA LYS A 64 3.30 -11.23 11.80
C LYS A 64 2.95 -9.83 11.29
N ILE A 65 2.57 -8.96 12.21
CA ILE A 65 2.28 -7.56 11.90
C ILE A 65 3.45 -6.72 12.40
N LYS A 66 4.10 -6.01 11.47
CA LYS A 66 5.17 -5.06 11.77
C LYS A 66 4.59 -3.65 11.73
N VAL A 67 5.44 -2.64 11.94
CA VAL A 67 4.98 -1.25 12.01
C VAL A 67 4.27 -0.80 10.72
N LYS A 68 4.88 -1.03 9.56
CA LYS A 68 4.33 -0.62 8.26
C LYS A 68 4.02 -1.81 7.34
N PHE A 69 4.63 -2.95 7.63
CA PHE A 69 4.56 -4.14 6.80
C PHE A 69 3.85 -5.26 7.52
N VAL A 70 3.28 -6.15 6.76
CA VAL A 70 2.68 -7.37 7.27
C VAL A 70 3.41 -8.54 6.64
N LEU A 71 3.93 -9.45 7.47
CA LEU A 71 4.54 -10.67 6.98
C LEU A 71 3.42 -11.68 6.73
N VAL A 72 3.31 -12.13 5.50
CA VAL A 72 2.27 -13.07 5.08
C VAL A 72 2.90 -14.29 4.44
N ARG A 73 2.21 -15.42 4.52
CA ARG A 73 2.63 -16.67 3.87
C ARG A 73 1.57 -17.08 2.85
N THR A 74 2.00 -17.26 1.60
CA THR A 74 1.13 -17.77 0.54
C THR A 74 0.94 -19.29 0.67
N LEU A 75 0.03 -19.84 -0.12
CA LEU A 75 -0.30 -21.26 -0.07
C LEU A 75 0.87 -22.16 -0.42
N ASP A 76 1.81 -21.67 -1.23
CA ASP A 76 3.02 -22.40 -1.60
C ASP A 76 4.13 -22.32 -0.55
N GLY A 77 3.88 -21.66 0.58
CA GLY A 77 4.84 -21.55 1.67
C GLY A 77 5.77 -20.34 1.57
N THR A 78 5.66 -19.52 0.53
CA THR A 78 6.51 -18.34 0.36
C THR A 78 6.09 -17.24 1.32
N ARG A 79 7.05 -16.61 1.98
CA ARG A 79 6.82 -15.47 2.87
C ARG A 79 7.06 -14.17 2.14
N TRP A 80 6.17 -13.22 2.37
CA TRP A 80 6.23 -11.90 1.77
C TRP A 80 6.09 -10.83 2.84
N ASN A 81 6.93 -9.77 2.75
CA ASN A 81 6.71 -8.54 3.50
C ASN A 81 5.92 -7.59 2.61
N VAL A 82 4.66 -7.35 2.94
CA VAL A 82 3.77 -6.53 2.11
C VAL A 82 3.37 -5.29 2.90
N PRO A 83 3.49 -4.09 2.31
CA PRO A 83 2.97 -2.88 2.96
C PRO A 83 1.48 -3.04 3.25
N GLY A 84 1.05 -2.61 4.44
CA GLY A 84 -0.32 -2.81 4.88
C GLY A 84 -1.37 -2.29 3.90
N SER A 85 -1.09 -1.18 3.22
CA SER A 85 -2.02 -0.59 2.26
C SER A 85 -2.17 -1.40 0.97
N HIS A 86 -1.29 -2.37 0.73
CA HIS A 86 -1.37 -3.25 -0.45
C HIS A 86 -2.15 -4.54 -0.18
N LEU A 87 -2.59 -4.74 1.06
CA LEU A 87 -3.35 -5.93 1.45
C LEU A 87 -4.85 -5.63 1.46
N SER A 88 -5.65 -6.65 1.14
CA SER A 88 -7.09 -6.59 1.21
C SER A 88 -7.61 -7.85 1.88
N THR A 89 -8.71 -7.74 2.61
CA THR A 89 -9.40 -8.90 3.18
C THR A 89 -10.36 -9.56 2.19
N GLU A 90 -10.54 -8.94 1.03
CA GLU A 90 -11.40 -9.45 -0.03
C GLU A 90 -10.60 -9.65 -1.30
N ALA A 91 -10.93 -10.70 -2.06
CA ALA A 91 -10.35 -10.90 -3.39
C ALA A 91 -10.88 -9.80 -4.31
N VAL A 92 -9.98 -8.91 -4.73
CA VAL A 92 -10.33 -7.79 -5.59
C VAL A 92 -10.01 -8.17 -7.03
N ASN A 93 -11.03 -8.22 -7.86
CA ASN A 93 -10.84 -8.35 -9.31
C ASN A 93 -10.51 -6.96 -9.85
N ALA A 94 -9.34 -6.89 -10.46
CA ALA A 94 -8.89 -5.63 -11.05
C ALA A 94 -9.75 -5.26 -12.24
#